data_f12b6b8ec31ba59ba1e3299ba6e7b1b4
#
_entry.id   f12b6b8ec31ba59ba1e3299ba6e7b1b4
#
_cell.length_a   1.000
_cell.length_b   1.000
_cell.length_c   1.000
_cell.angle_alpha   90.00
_cell.angle_beta   90.00
_cell.angle_gamma   90.00
#
_symmetry.space_group_name_H-M   'P 1'
#
loop_
_entity.id
_entity.type
_entity.pdbx_description
1 polymer ?
#
loop_
_entity_poly.entity_id
_entity_poly.type
_entity_poly.pdbx_seq_one_letter_code
_entity_poly.pdbx_strand_id
1 'polypeptide(L)'
;IVCGRFTSTEDKEKIIKLFPNSEVLNYAQKSYNISPSNIINIIYENNHKLLIDTFIWSYSFFSKQNNVTQFVINARIETINDKYLFKESFTKRKCLIIANGYYEWKNINNQKQPYLISIPRNELLFFGGIWREEIRDNKKMNVVCIITKEANENLSHIHNSCLLYTSPSPRDPWK
;
A
#
# COMPACT_ATOMS: atom_id res chain seq x y z
N ILE A 1 9.99 11.13 -2.64
CA ILE A 1 8.72 10.43 -2.25
C ILE A 1 8.67 9.20 -3.13
N VAL A 2 8.77 8.06 -2.52
CA VAL A 2 8.65 6.75 -3.17
C VAL A 2 7.18 6.47 -3.38
N CYS A 3 6.81 6.05 -4.59
CA CYS A 3 5.47 5.67 -5.00
C CYS A 3 4.34 6.49 -4.34
N GLY A 4 4.01 7.60 -4.92
CA GLY A 4 2.87 8.42 -4.52
C GLY A 4 1.62 8.17 -5.35
N ARG A 5 1.65 7.18 -6.28
CA ARG A 5 0.54 6.86 -7.16
C ARG A 5 0.55 5.42 -7.64
N PHE A 6 -0.63 4.79 -7.72
CA PHE A 6 -0.77 3.45 -8.26
C PHE A 6 -2.13 3.22 -8.93
N THR A 7 -2.29 2.06 -9.55
CA THR A 7 -3.53 1.62 -10.19
C THR A 7 -4.11 0.42 -9.44
N SER A 8 -5.43 0.39 -9.27
CA SER A 8 -6.18 -0.76 -8.76
C SER A 8 -7.46 -0.90 -9.58
N THR A 9 -7.43 -1.81 -10.55
CA THR A 9 -8.47 -1.93 -11.58
C THR A 9 -9.11 -3.32 -11.63
N GLU A 10 -8.82 -4.17 -10.64
CA GLU A 10 -9.37 -5.52 -10.58
C GLU A 10 -10.80 -5.54 -10.06
N ASP A 11 -11.57 -6.48 -10.59
CA ASP A 11 -12.90 -6.77 -10.11
C ASP A 11 -12.86 -7.54 -8.79
N LYS A 12 -13.80 -7.25 -7.92
CA LYS A 12 -13.96 -7.93 -6.63
C LYS A 12 -14.04 -9.45 -6.78
N GLU A 13 -14.73 -9.93 -7.79
CA GLU A 13 -14.92 -11.35 -8.08
C GLU A 13 -13.61 -12.08 -8.34
N LYS A 14 -12.66 -11.41 -9.02
CA LYS A 14 -11.31 -11.99 -9.24
C LYS A 14 -10.55 -12.10 -7.92
N ILE A 15 -10.67 -11.11 -7.04
CA ILE A 15 -10.03 -11.14 -5.73
C ILE A 15 -10.62 -12.25 -4.85
N ILE A 16 -11.94 -12.39 -4.83
CA ILE A 16 -12.63 -13.47 -4.08
C ILE A 16 -12.17 -14.86 -4.59
N LYS A 17 -11.98 -15.04 -5.89
CA LYS A 17 -11.47 -16.31 -6.43
C LYS A 17 -10.05 -16.64 -5.98
N LEU A 18 -9.21 -15.63 -5.76
CA LEU A 18 -7.84 -15.81 -5.26
C LEU A 18 -7.83 -16.06 -3.74
N PHE A 19 -8.80 -15.51 -3.03
CA PHE A 19 -8.95 -15.61 -1.58
C PHE A 19 -10.34 -16.15 -1.20
N PRO A 20 -10.64 -17.43 -1.51
CA PRO A 20 -12.01 -17.97 -1.43
C PRO A 20 -12.57 -18.02 -0.01
N ASN A 21 -11.73 -17.98 1.02
CA ASN A 21 -12.14 -17.97 2.43
C ASN A 21 -12.24 -16.55 3.02
N SER A 22 -12.17 -15.52 2.19
CA SER A 22 -12.27 -14.14 2.64
C SER A 22 -13.73 -13.66 2.73
N GLU A 23 -13.99 -12.81 3.71
CA GLU A 23 -15.23 -12.05 3.84
C GLU A 23 -15.01 -10.64 3.27
N VAL A 24 -15.91 -10.18 2.39
CA VAL A 24 -15.83 -8.84 1.81
C VAL A 24 -16.72 -7.90 2.60
N LEU A 25 -16.12 -6.94 3.28
CA LEU A 25 -16.82 -5.88 4.01
C LEU A 25 -17.13 -4.69 3.10
N ASN A 26 -16.12 -4.19 2.41
CA ASN A 26 -16.23 -3.10 1.43
C ASN A 26 -15.27 -3.35 0.26
N TYR A 27 -15.57 -2.74 -0.90
CA TYR A 27 -14.70 -2.76 -2.07
C TYR A 27 -14.83 -1.45 -2.84
N ALA A 28 -13.72 -0.74 -3.04
CA ALA A 28 -13.68 0.51 -3.78
C ALA A 28 -13.71 0.25 -5.29
N GLN A 29 -14.21 1.24 -6.02
CA GLN A 29 -14.26 1.20 -7.49
C GLN A 29 -12.86 1.20 -8.11
N LYS A 30 -12.79 0.70 -9.35
CA LYS A 30 -11.57 0.71 -10.17
C LYS A 30 -11.01 2.13 -10.31
N SER A 31 -9.71 2.26 -10.18
CA SER A 31 -9.02 3.52 -10.38
C SER A 31 -7.66 3.32 -11.04
N TYR A 32 -7.39 4.12 -12.07
CA TYR A 32 -6.07 4.20 -12.73
C TYR A 32 -5.16 5.25 -12.09
N ASN A 33 -5.63 5.98 -11.08
CA ASN A 33 -4.91 7.10 -10.52
C ASN A 33 -5.21 7.28 -9.02
N ILE A 34 -4.81 6.31 -8.23
CA ILE A 34 -4.92 6.37 -6.77
C ILE A 34 -3.80 7.23 -6.21
N SER A 35 -4.15 8.20 -5.38
CA SER A 35 -3.24 9.13 -4.71
C SER A 35 -3.38 9.03 -3.18
N PRO A 36 -2.41 9.57 -2.41
CA PRO A 36 -2.53 9.68 -0.96
C PRO A 36 -3.86 10.27 -0.52
N SER A 37 -4.37 9.78 0.59
CA SER A 37 -5.68 10.07 1.17
C SER A 37 -6.89 9.48 0.44
N ASN A 38 -6.69 8.79 -0.69
CA ASN A 38 -7.76 8.01 -1.28
C ASN A 38 -8.05 6.73 -0.46
N ILE A 39 -9.26 6.23 -0.63
CA ILE A 39 -9.69 4.92 -0.14
C ILE A 39 -9.15 3.84 -1.07
N ILE A 40 -8.52 2.80 -0.50
CA ILE A 40 -7.87 1.73 -1.25
C ILE A 40 -8.31 0.36 -0.74
N ASN A 41 -8.32 -0.63 -1.64
CA ASN A 41 -8.69 -2.00 -1.34
C ASN A 41 -7.54 -2.74 -0.65
N ILE A 42 -7.82 -3.38 0.46
CA ILE A 42 -6.85 -4.16 1.22
C ILE A 42 -7.39 -5.54 1.58
N ILE A 43 -6.47 -6.45 1.86
CA ILE A 43 -6.71 -7.78 2.41
C ILE A 43 -5.94 -7.87 3.72
N TYR A 44 -6.60 -8.23 4.81
CA TYR A 44 -5.97 -8.36 6.11
C TYR A 44 -6.61 -9.45 6.94
N GLU A 45 -5.90 -9.93 7.94
CA GLU A 45 -6.42 -10.89 8.92
C GLU A 45 -6.86 -10.16 10.18
N ASN A 46 -8.04 -10.50 10.69
CA ASN A 46 -8.54 -10.06 11.98
C ASN A 46 -9.31 -11.21 12.65
N ASN A 47 -8.91 -11.56 13.88
CA ASN A 47 -9.51 -12.68 14.63
C ASN A 47 -9.57 -13.99 13.82
N HIS A 48 -8.47 -14.35 13.16
CA HIS A 48 -8.34 -15.53 12.30
C HIS A 48 -9.30 -15.58 11.10
N LYS A 49 -9.88 -14.44 10.74
CA LYS A 49 -10.67 -14.28 9.52
C LYS A 49 -9.92 -13.42 8.53
N LEU A 50 -9.89 -13.85 7.29
CA LEU A 50 -9.35 -13.06 6.19
C LEU A 50 -10.44 -12.12 5.68
N LEU A 51 -10.17 -10.83 5.70
CA LEU A 51 -11.12 -9.78 5.34
C LEU A 51 -10.61 -8.98 4.14
N ILE A 52 -11.53 -8.61 3.26
CA ILE A 52 -11.32 -7.64 2.18
C ILE A 52 -12.12 -6.40 2.53
N ASP A 53 -11.45 -5.26 2.62
CA ASP A 53 -12.06 -4.00 3.05
C ASP A 53 -11.36 -2.81 2.41
N THR A 54 -11.82 -1.61 2.71
CA THR A 54 -11.28 -0.36 2.20
C THR A 54 -10.76 0.52 3.32
N PHE A 55 -9.49 0.96 3.20
CA PHE A 55 -8.85 1.84 4.18
C PHE A 55 -8.33 3.10 3.50
N ILE A 56 -8.12 4.16 4.27
CA ILE A 56 -7.55 5.42 3.77
C ILE A 56 -6.04 5.29 3.70
N TRP A 57 -5.44 5.58 2.54
CA TRP A 57 -4.01 5.54 2.35
C TRP A 57 -3.33 6.78 2.94
N SER A 58 -3.17 6.81 4.23
CA SER A 58 -2.28 7.74 4.93
C SER A 58 -2.37 7.53 6.46
N TYR A 59 -1.22 7.46 7.12
CA TYR A 59 -1.15 7.62 8.58
C TYR A 59 -1.09 9.10 8.93
N SER A 60 -1.62 9.49 10.08
CA SER A 60 -1.40 10.82 10.64
C SER A 60 -0.59 10.74 11.94
N PHE A 61 0.20 11.76 12.22
CA PHE A 61 0.83 11.95 13.51
C PHE A 61 0.99 13.43 13.83
N PHE A 62 0.92 13.75 15.12
CA PHE A 62 1.14 15.12 15.55
C PHE A 62 2.64 15.38 15.73
N SER A 63 3.17 16.34 14.98
CA SER A 63 4.55 16.80 15.12
C SER A 63 4.63 17.92 16.18
N LYS A 64 5.22 17.59 17.32
CA LYS A 64 5.45 18.59 18.40
C LYS A 64 6.40 19.71 17.96
N GLN A 65 7.33 19.40 17.05
CA GLN A 65 8.32 20.37 16.56
C GLN A 65 7.66 21.51 15.78
N ASN A 66 6.68 21.18 14.93
CA ASN A 66 6.02 22.13 14.05
C ASN A 66 4.59 22.48 14.51
N ASN A 67 4.11 21.85 15.58
CA ASN A 67 2.75 22.00 16.12
C ASN A 67 1.65 21.77 15.07
N VAL A 68 1.86 20.77 14.18
CA VAL A 68 0.91 20.42 13.09
C VAL A 68 0.75 18.92 12.98
N THR A 69 -0.42 18.49 12.47
CA THR A 69 -0.64 17.11 12.04
C THR A 69 0.04 16.89 10.69
N GLN A 70 0.90 15.89 10.65
CA GLN A 70 1.58 15.45 9.42
C GLN A 70 1.02 14.11 8.96
N PHE A 71 1.16 13.83 7.66
CA PHE A 71 0.70 12.61 7.03
C PHE A 71 1.85 11.83 6.44
N VAL A 72 1.81 10.51 6.61
CA VAL A 72 2.81 9.56 6.10
C VAL A 72 2.12 8.45 5.34
N ILE A 73 2.57 8.20 4.14
CA ILE A 73 1.98 7.21 3.22
C ILE A 73 2.82 5.95 3.05
N ASN A 74 4.13 6.04 3.38
CA ASN A 74 5.08 4.95 3.21
C ASN A 74 5.88 4.71 4.48
N ALA A 75 6.21 3.44 4.75
CA ALA A 75 7.07 3.01 5.84
C ALA A 75 8.23 2.17 5.27
N ARG A 76 9.48 2.56 5.53
CA ARG A 76 10.65 1.80 5.07
C ARG A 76 10.87 0.57 5.92
N ILE A 77 10.98 -0.58 5.28
CA ILE A 77 11.19 -1.87 5.97
C ILE A 77 12.46 -1.87 6.83
N GLU A 78 13.52 -1.19 6.37
CA GLU A 78 14.81 -1.10 7.04
C GLU A 78 14.74 -0.41 8.41
N THR A 79 13.75 0.46 8.62
CA THR A 79 13.62 1.25 9.86
C THR A 79 12.24 1.13 10.53
N ILE A 80 11.39 0.26 10.03
CA ILE A 80 9.98 0.15 10.46
C ILE A 80 9.86 -0.27 11.93
N ASN A 81 10.78 -1.10 12.41
CA ASN A 81 10.83 -1.56 13.80
C ASN A 81 11.36 -0.50 14.78
N ASP A 82 12.12 0.47 14.29
CA ASP A 82 12.76 1.50 15.13
C ASP A 82 11.84 2.70 15.34
N LYS A 83 10.90 2.90 14.41
CA LYS A 83 9.98 4.04 14.48
C LYS A 83 8.73 3.69 15.27
N TYR A 84 8.51 4.42 16.38
CA TYR A 84 7.33 4.29 17.22
C TYR A 84 6.01 4.34 16.41
N LEU A 85 5.96 5.18 15.37
CA LEU A 85 4.79 5.34 14.50
C LEU A 85 4.33 4.04 13.82
N PHE A 86 5.26 3.12 13.54
CA PHE A 86 5.02 1.93 12.72
C PHE A 86 5.15 0.61 13.47
N LYS A 87 5.98 0.56 14.51
CA LYS A 87 6.41 -0.65 15.22
C LYS A 87 5.23 -1.55 15.63
N GLU A 88 4.22 -0.99 16.26
CA GLU A 88 3.06 -1.77 16.72
C GLU A 88 2.26 -2.33 15.55
N SER A 89 2.00 -1.51 14.52
CA SER A 89 1.28 -1.93 13.32
C SER A 89 2.06 -3.00 12.55
N PHE A 90 3.37 -2.87 12.46
CA PHE A 90 4.21 -3.86 11.80
C PHE A 90 4.22 -5.21 12.51
N THR A 91 4.10 -5.22 13.83
CA THR A 91 4.02 -6.46 14.61
C THR A 91 2.64 -7.12 14.48
N LYS A 92 1.55 -6.33 14.54
CA LYS A 92 0.20 -6.86 14.78
C LYS A 92 -0.78 -6.68 13.61
N ARG A 93 -0.55 -5.73 12.70
CA ARG A 93 -1.54 -5.26 11.72
C ARG A 93 -0.95 -5.10 10.32
N LYS A 94 -0.49 -6.23 9.76
CA LYS A 94 -0.03 -6.31 8.38
C LYS A 94 -1.21 -6.52 7.43
N CYS A 95 -1.06 -6.05 6.21
CA CYS A 95 -2.06 -6.25 5.17
C CYS A 95 -1.41 -6.33 3.78
N LEU A 96 -2.20 -6.77 2.81
CA LEU A 96 -1.90 -6.67 1.39
C LEU A 96 -2.76 -5.57 0.77
N ILE A 97 -2.18 -4.75 -0.09
CA ILE A 97 -2.87 -3.70 -0.84
C ILE A 97 -3.00 -4.18 -2.27
N ILE A 98 -4.23 -4.16 -2.80
CA ILE A 98 -4.55 -4.66 -4.14
C ILE A 98 -4.18 -3.61 -5.18
N ALA A 99 -3.31 -3.97 -6.12
CA ALA A 99 -2.84 -3.09 -7.20
C ALA A 99 -2.62 -3.85 -8.51
N ASN A 100 -2.44 -3.11 -9.62
CA ASN A 100 -2.03 -3.64 -10.93
C ASN A 100 -0.69 -3.05 -11.38
N GLY A 101 -0.33 -1.90 -10.86
CA GLY A 101 0.91 -1.20 -11.18
C GLY A 101 1.03 0.07 -10.36
N TYR A 102 2.19 0.69 -10.41
CA TYR A 102 2.47 1.95 -9.72
C TYR A 102 3.24 2.91 -10.61
N TYR A 103 3.13 4.19 -10.32
CA TYR A 103 3.82 5.24 -11.08
C TYR A 103 5.09 5.66 -10.36
N GLU A 104 6.16 5.77 -11.14
CA GLU A 104 7.40 6.42 -10.73
C GLU A 104 7.75 7.55 -11.70
N TRP A 105 8.41 8.59 -11.18
CA TRP A 105 8.77 9.78 -11.94
C TRP A 105 10.27 9.85 -12.13
N LYS A 106 10.70 9.79 -13.39
CA LYS A 106 12.08 10.03 -13.77
C LYS A 106 12.26 11.50 -14.15
N ASN A 107 13.34 12.11 -13.67
CA ASN A 107 13.70 13.45 -14.12
C ASN A 107 14.47 13.36 -15.44
N ILE A 108 13.89 13.89 -16.50
CA ILE A 108 14.52 13.95 -17.83
C ILE A 108 14.52 15.43 -18.24
N ASN A 109 15.71 16.00 -18.44
CA ASN A 109 15.88 17.40 -18.83
C ASN A 109 15.09 18.38 -17.93
N ASN A 110 15.16 18.21 -16.61
CA ASN A 110 14.44 18.99 -15.61
C ASN A 110 12.89 18.87 -15.66
N GLN A 111 12.36 17.92 -16.41
CA GLN A 111 10.94 17.58 -16.43
C GLN A 111 10.71 16.21 -15.79
N LYS A 112 9.66 16.11 -14.98
CA LYS A 112 9.26 14.85 -14.35
C LYS A 112 8.39 14.05 -15.32
N GLN A 113 8.95 12.98 -15.88
CA GLN A 113 8.26 12.04 -16.75
C GLN A 113 7.72 10.87 -15.91
N PRO A 114 6.38 10.61 -15.89
CA PRO A 114 5.82 9.44 -15.22
C PRO A 114 6.05 8.17 -16.03
N TYR A 115 6.33 7.08 -15.33
CA TYR A 115 6.41 5.73 -15.86
C TYR A 115 5.48 4.83 -15.06
N LEU A 116 4.61 4.08 -15.74
CA LEU A 116 3.82 3.02 -15.13
C LEU A 116 4.67 1.74 -15.06
N ILE A 117 4.91 1.27 -13.85
CA ILE A 117 5.57 0.00 -13.58
C ILE A 117 4.51 -1.03 -13.25
N SER A 118 4.41 -2.07 -14.05
CA SER A 118 3.44 -3.16 -13.88
C SER A 118 4.08 -4.50 -14.20
N ILE A 119 3.44 -5.58 -13.77
CA ILE A 119 3.82 -6.93 -14.19
C ILE A 119 3.30 -7.18 -15.63
N PRO A 120 4.03 -7.96 -16.46
CA PRO A 120 3.54 -8.38 -17.77
C PRO A 120 2.14 -9.00 -17.68
N ARG A 121 1.30 -8.76 -18.72
CA ARG A 121 -0.09 -9.21 -18.81
C ARG A 121 -1.07 -8.58 -17.84
N ASN A 122 -0.74 -7.41 -17.23
CA ASN A 122 -1.58 -6.77 -16.21
C ASN A 122 -2.00 -7.69 -15.06
N GLU A 123 -1.09 -8.57 -14.66
CA GLU A 123 -1.30 -9.42 -13.49
C GLU A 123 -1.40 -8.57 -12.22
N LEU A 124 -2.04 -9.14 -11.20
CA LEU A 124 -2.18 -8.51 -9.90
C LEU A 124 -0.85 -8.33 -9.20
N LEU A 125 -0.70 -7.17 -8.60
CA LEU A 125 0.32 -6.84 -7.63
C LEU A 125 -0.31 -6.71 -6.25
N PHE A 126 0.35 -7.23 -5.23
CA PHE A 126 0.00 -6.97 -3.85
C PHE A 126 1.15 -6.23 -3.18
N PHE A 127 0.91 -4.99 -2.76
CA PHE A 127 1.89 -4.27 -1.96
C PHE A 127 1.75 -4.69 -0.50
N GLY A 128 2.88 -4.87 0.18
CA GLY A 128 2.88 -5.02 1.63
C GLY A 128 2.48 -3.70 2.30
N GLY A 129 1.64 -3.80 3.32
CA GLY A 129 1.19 -2.64 4.08
C GLY A 129 1.08 -2.93 5.57
N ILE A 130 0.96 -1.87 6.33
CA ILE A 130 0.60 -1.87 7.75
C ILE A 130 -0.59 -0.95 7.96
N TRP A 131 -1.48 -1.30 8.89
CA TRP A 131 -2.68 -0.52 9.13
C TRP A 131 -2.91 -0.27 10.63
N ARG A 132 -3.75 0.71 10.92
CA ARG A 132 -4.24 1.00 12.27
C ARG A 132 -5.57 1.75 12.22
N GLU A 133 -6.21 1.82 13.38
CA GLU A 133 -7.33 2.72 13.59
C GLU A 133 -6.82 4.10 14.03
N GLU A 134 -7.44 5.14 13.53
CA GLU A 134 -7.23 6.53 13.93
C GLU A 134 -8.56 7.22 14.19
N ILE A 135 -8.56 8.23 15.05
CA ILE A 135 -9.68 9.14 15.23
C ILE A 135 -9.31 10.46 14.55
N ARG A 136 -10.04 10.83 13.51
CA ARG A 136 -9.92 12.12 12.81
C ARG A 136 -11.29 12.78 12.80
N ASP A 137 -11.35 14.04 13.19
CA ASP A 137 -12.61 14.80 13.25
C ASP A 137 -13.72 14.06 14.01
N ASN A 138 -13.37 13.47 15.15
CA ASN A 138 -14.24 12.64 16.00
C ASN A 138 -14.82 11.41 15.32
N LYS A 139 -14.26 10.98 14.18
CA LYS A 139 -14.66 9.74 13.48
C LYS A 139 -13.54 8.72 13.54
N LYS A 140 -13.91 7.49 13.88
CA LYS A 140 -13.01 6.33 13.81
C LYS A 140 -12.86 5.91 12.35
N MET A 141 -11.62 5.75 11.90
CA MET A 141 -11.33 5.30 10.55
C MET A 141 -10.10 4.39 10.54
N ASN A 142 -10.09 3.48 9.59
CA ASN A 142 -8.95 2.62 9.34
C ASN A 142 -8.02 3.27 8.30
N VAL A 143 -6.75 3.32 8.61
CA VAL A 143 -5.72 3.93 7.77
C VAL A 143 -4.60 2.95 7.49
N VAL A 144 -3.94 3.09 6.35
CA VAL A 144 -2.89 2.19 5.88
C VAL A 144 -1.68 2.95 5.36
N CYS A 145 -0.49 2.40 5.61
CA CYS A 145 0.79 2.80 5.04
C CYS A 145 1.34 1.68 4.15
N ILE A 146 1.90 2.03 3.00
CA ILE A 146 2.58 1.06 2.12
C ILE A 146 4.01 0.85 2.61
N ILE A 147 4.46 -0.42 2.65
CA ILE A 147 5.83 -0.75 2.99
C ILE A 147 6.72 -0.58 1.74
N THR A 148 7.84 0.10 1.91
CA THR A 148 8.86 0.29 0.88
C THR A 148 10.18 -0.32 1.33
N LYS A 149 11.06 -0.63 0.37
CA LYS A 149 12.44 -1.04 0.62
C LYS A 149 13.38 -0.29 -0.31
N GLU A 150 14.68 -0.34 -0.06
CA GLU A 150 15.67 0.17 -1.00
C GLU A 150 15.53 -0.51 -2.37
N ALA A 151 15.67 0.29 -3.44
CA ALA A 151 15.63 -0.23 -4.79
C ALA A 151 16.83 -1.16 -5.02
N ASN A 152 16.60 -2.30 -5.68
CA ASN A 152 17.68 -3.12 -6.19
C ASN A 152 18.36 -2.44 -7.39
N GLU A 153 19.49 -2.98 -7.84
CA GLU A 153 20.30 -2.41 -8.95
C GLU A 153 19.48 -2.20 -10.23
N ASN A 154 18.51 -3.08 -10.50
CA ASN A 154 17.68 -3.00 -11.71
C ASN A 154 16.67 -1.83 -11.71
N LEU A 155 16.30 -1.31 -10.55
CA LEU A 155 15.33 -0.22 -10.40
C LEU A 155 15.99 1.08 -9.91
N SER A 156 17.24 1.02 -9.45
CA SER A 156 17.97 2.18 -8.90
C SER A 156 18.12 3.32 -9.92
N HIS A 157 18.15 3.02 -11.23
CA HIS A 157 18.22 4.00 -12.31
C HIS A 157 16.91 4.78 -12.52
N ILE A 158 15.79 4.31 -11.95
CA ILE A 158 14.49 4.99 -11.98
C ILE A 158 14.25 5.70 -10.65
N HIS A 159 14.46 5.00 -9.52
CA HIS A 159 14.27 5.55 -8.18
C HIS A 159 15.07 4.78 -7.12
N ASN A 160 15.50 5.49 -6.03
CA ASN A 160 16.30 4.91 -4.95
C ASN A 160 15.54 3.98 -3.98
N SER A 161 14.25 3.82 -4.15
CA SER A 161 13.42 2.93 -3.33
C SER A 161 12.34 2.30 -4.17
N CYS A 162 11.93 1.07 -3.85
CA CYS A 162 10.83 0.40 -4.52
C CYS A 162 9.79 -0.09 -3.51
N LEU A 163 8.60 -0.43 -4.01
CA LEU A 163 7.56 -1.06 -3.21
C LEU A 163 7.97 -2.50 -2.87
N LEU A 164 7.62 -2.93 -1.65
CA LEU A 164 7.62 -4.33 -1.31
C LEU A 164 6.35 -4.94 -1.88
N TYR A 165 6.48 -5.77 -2.92
CA TYR A 165 5.34 -6.39 -3.58
C TYR A 165 5.54 -7.87 -3.82
N THR A 166 4.41 -8.59 -4.00
CA THR A 166 4.33 -9.96 -4.49
C THR A 166 3.28 -10.05 -5.59
N SER A 167 3.43 -11.03 -6.47
CA SER A 167 2.37 -11.43 -7.39
C SER A 167 1.81 -12.77 -6.94
N PRO A 168 0.51 -13.04 -7.15
CA PRO A 168 -0.03 -14.36 -6.88
C PRO A 168 0.64 -15.36 -7.82
N SER A 169 1.43 -16.28 -7.25
CA SER A 169 1.95 -17.42 -8.01
C SER A 169 0.91 -18.54 -7.98
N PRO A 170 0.69 -19.23 -9.12
CA PRO A 170 -0.15 -20.44 -9.11
C PRO A 170 0.39 -21.57 -8.21
N ARG A 171 1.62 -21.42 -7.70
CA ARG A 171 2.35 -22.42 -6.93
C ARG A 171 2.59 -22.04 -5.48
N ASP A 172 1.64 -21.45 -4.81
CA ASP A 172 1.71 -21.13 -3.37
C ASP A 172 2.16 -19.70 -3.03
N PRO A 173 1.22 -18.80 -2.73
CA PRO A 173 1.52 -17.42 -2.36
C PRO A 173 2.17 -17.27 -0.97
N TRP A 174 2.35 -18.36 -0.21
CA TRP A 174 2.79 -18.32 1.18
C TRP A 174 4.04 -19.16 1.49
N LYS A 175 4.72 -19.71 0.47
CA LYS A 175 6.00 -20.41 0.62
C LYS A 175 7.18 -19.61 0.16
#